data_dc21f3b2c05b5566b424bff63c26503d
#
_entry.id   dc21f3b2c05b5566b424bff63c26503d
#
_cell.length_a   1.000
_cell.length_b   1.000
_cell.length_c   1.000
_cell.angle_alpha   90.00
_cell.angle_beta   90.00
_cell.angle_gamma   90.00
#
_symmetry.space_group_name_H-M   'P 1'
#
loop_
_entity.id
_entity.type
_entity.pdbx_description
1 polymer ?
#
loop_
_entity_poly.entity_id
_entity_poly.type
_entity_poly.pdbx_seq_one_letter_code
_entity_poly.pdbx_strand_id
1 'polypeptide(L)'
;MAETNKKNRQTKGNAKSPTPVKSKKPEPTAVSNKTKSRTASKATEKKPSRTQSSTPALVKKNLKKLKPEEEKQTTAQARVKTGLKKTALKGKVEKNPAPTEKGMALSAAHKKRYQHAKTTAMNKLMSQIGKPYHWGGSSPFTGFDCSGLVYYAYKDVVKIQIPRTANEMYHLRDAAPIKKSELESGDLVFFRINNRGAADHVGVYLGEGKFIQSPRTGSDIRISKLSEDYWQEHYVGARRVVTPQTIR
;
A
#
# COMPACT_ATOMS: atom_id res chain seq x y z
N MET A 1 51.54 10.53 -60.11
CA MET A 1 52.85 10.85 -59.49
C MET A 1 52.74 10.47 -58.01
N ALA A 2 53.50 9.44 -57.67
CA ALA A 2 54.22 9.13 -56.44
C ALA A 2 53.33 9.01 -55.16
N GLU A 3 53.03 7.77 -54.76
CA GLU A 3 53.82 6.88 -53.90
C GLU A 3 54.48 7.59 -52.68
N THR A 4 54.06 7.16 -51.47
CA THR A 4 55.01 6.50 -50.57
C THR A 4 54.36 5.75 -49.44
N ASN A 5 54.59 4.53 -49.42
CA ASN A 5 54.54 3.43 -48.50
C ASN A 5 55.48 3.63 -47.28
N LYS A 6 55.05 3.31 -46.02
CA LYS A 6 55.93 2.84 -44.95
C LYS A 6 55.07 2.17 -43.86
N LYS A 7 54.99 0.90 -43.89
CA LYS A 7 55.62 -0.21 -43.14
C LYS A 7 56.07 0.11 -41.70
N ASN A 8 55.60 -0.78 -40.83
CA ASN A 8 56.31 -1.37 -39.69
C ASN A 8 55.79 -0.91 -38.32
N ARG A 9 55.51 -1.71 -37.30
CA ARG A 9 56.27 -2.88 -36.82
C ARG A 9 55.46 -3.55 -35.71
N GLN A 10 55.31 -4.87 -35.79
CA GLN A 10 54.87 -5.73 -34.68
C GLN A 10 55.88 -5.70 -33.54
N THR A 11 55.39 -5.55 -32.30
CA THR A 11 56.08 -6.06 -31.13
C THR A 11 55.18 -6.96 -30.35
N LYS A 12 55.50 -8.23 -30.33
CA LYS A 12 54.99 -9.25 -29.43
C LYS A 12 55.49 -8.93 -28.02
N GLY A 13 54.55 -8.71 -27.07
CA GLY A 13 54.84 -8.66 -25.64
C GLY A 13 54.06 -9.77 -24.96
N ASN A 14 54.79 -10.84 -24.65
CA ASN A 14 54.35 -11.99 -23.87
C ASN A 14 54.29 -11.58 -22.39
N ALA A 15 53.12 -11.61 -21.74
CA ALA A 15 53.03 -11.46 -20.31
C ALA A 15 52.07 -12.50 -19.71
N LYS A 16 52.73 -13.34 -18.93
CA LYS A 16 52.24 -14.49 -18.17
C LYS A 16 51.03 -14.15 -17.27
N SER A 17 50.06 -15.04 -17.28
CA SER A 17 48.98 -15.14 -16.28
C SER A 17 49.55 -15.50 -14.91
N PRO A 18 49.08 -14.88 -13.83
CA PRO A 18 49.31 -15.42 -12.49
C PRO A 18 48.19 -16.39 -12.11
N THR A 19 48.61 -17.55 -11.65
CA THR A 19 47.83 -18.63 -11.05
C THR A 19 47.10 -18.23 -9.78
N PRO A 20 45.93 -18.86 -9.47
CA PRO A 20 45.18 -18.56 -8.26
C PRO A 20 45.79 -19.21 -7.04
N VAL A 21 46.01 -18.39 -6.00
CA VAL A 21 46.46 -18.84 -4.68
C VAL A 21 45.26 -19.39 -3.93
N LYS A 22 45.33 -20.69 -3.56
CA LYS A 22 44.46 -21.35 -2.61
C LYS A 22 44.67 -20.74 -1.22
N SER A 23 43.68 -20.04 -0.65
CA SER A 23 43.66 -19.71 0.75
C SER A 23 42.91 -20.79 1.53
N LYS A 24 43.61 -21.35 2.50
CA LYS A 24 43.17 -22.39 3.44
C LYS A 24 42.08 -21.85 4.38
N LYS A 25 41.05 -22.69 4.59
CA LYS A 25 40.05 -22.64 5.61
C LYS A 25 40.69 -22.87 6.98
N PRO A 26 40.44 -22.06 8.03
CA PRO A 26 40.73 -22.48 9.40
C PRO A 26 39.57 -23.27 9.98
N GLU A 27 39.90 -24.44 10.46
CA GLU A 27 39.05 -25.32 11.32
C GLU A 27 38.87 -24.71 12.70
N PRO A 28 37.73 -24.95 13.38
CA PRO A 28 37.54 -24.50 14.77
C PRO A 28 38.10 -25.55 15.73
N THR A 29 39.06 -25.14 16.53
CA THR A 29 39.56 -25.91 17.67
C THR A 29 38.56 -25.94 18.81
N ALA A 30 38.15 -27.15 19.17
CA ALA A 30 37.40 -27.44 20.36
C ALA A 30 38.30 -27.27 21.61
N VAL A 31 37.86 -26.47 22.57
CA VAL A 31 38.38 -26.47 23.92
C VAL A 31 37.30 -26.96 24.87
N SER A 32 37.56 -28.19 25.32
CA SER A 32 36.88 -28.84 26.43
C SER A 32 37.32 -28.21 27.74
N ASN A 33 36.37 -27.77 28.59
CA ASN A 33 36.64 -27.65 30.03
C ASN A 33 35.51 -28.23 30.84
N LYS A 34 35.87 -29.29 31.52
CA LYS A 34 35.18 -30.16 32.46
C LYS A 34 35.47 -29.65 33.87
N THR A 35 34.43 -29.27 34.62
CA THR A 35 34.43 -29.29 36.10
C THR A 35 32.97 -29.38 36.53
N LYS A 36 32.48 -30.49 36.97
CA LYS A 36 32.28 -31.15 38.27
C LYS A 36 31.76 -30.15 39.34
N SER A 37 30.57 -30.29 39.82
CA SER A 37 29.92 -31.23 40.69
C SER A 37 28.93 -30.53 41.65
N ARG A 38 27.82 -31.23 41.94
CA ARG A 38 27.06 -31.27 43.20
C ARG A 38 26.16 -30.07 43.51
N THR A 39 24.88 -30.21 43.85
CA THR A 39 24.21 -31.22 44.71
C THR A 39 22.70 -31.17 44.44
N ALA A 40 22.09 -32.31 44.68
CA ALA A 40 20.66 -32.59 44.63
C ALA A 40 19.89 -31.99 45.83
N SER A 41 18.62 -31.63 45.60
CA SER A 41 17.50 -31.77 46.56
C SER A 41 16.22 -31.61 45.74
N LYS A 42 15.55 -32.64 45.42
CA LYS A 42 14.48 -33.41 46.05
C LYS A 42 13.14 -32.67 46.14
N ALA A 43 12.28 -33.09 45.21
CA ALA A 43 10.84 -33.36 45.28
C ALA A 43 9.94 -32.52 46.21
N THR A 44 8.85 -32.04 45.64
CA THR A 44 7.53 -32.52 46.08
C THR A 44 6.46 -32.22 45.02
N GLU A 45 5.88 -33.30 44.58
CA GLU A 45 4.58 -33.41 43.92
C GLU A 45 3.48 -32.87 44.83
N LYS A 46 2.54 -32.10 44.27
CA LYS A 46 1.15 -32.15 44.73
C LYS A 46 0.24 -31.59 43.63
N LYS A 47 -0.40 -32.52 42.92
CA LYS A 47 -1.75 -32.33 42.41
C LYS A 47 -2.68 -32.81 43.52
N PRO A 48 -3.82 -32.16 43.78
CA PRO A 48 -5.08 -32.83 43.46
C PRO A 48 -6.20 -31.93 42.91
N SER A 49 -6.96 -32.55 42.04
CA SER A 49 -8.40 -32.86 42.05
C SER A 49 -9.37 -31.67 41.94
N ARG A 50 -9.99 -31.64 40.78
CA ARG A 50 -11.38 -31.97 40.45
C ARG A 50 -12.41 -31.62 41.51
N THR A 51 -13.22 -30.60 41.26
CA THR A 51 -14.61 -30.57 41.65
C THR A 51 -15.48 -30.07 40.49
N GLN A 52 -16.40 -30.96 40.14
CA GLN A 52 -17.56 -30.71 39.27
C GLN A 52 -18.64 -30.03 40.12
N SER A 53 -19.51 -29.42 39.39
CA SER A 53 -20.94 -29.13 39.66
C SER A 53 -21.22 -27.66 39.44
N SER A 54 -22.22 -27.18 38.83
CA SER A 54 -23.50 -27.73 38.34
C SER A 54 -24.17 -26.62 37.58
N THR A 55 -24.77 -26.91 36.44
CA THR A 55 -25.84 -26.09 35.85
C THR A 55 -27.10 -26.20 36.72
N PRO A 56 -27.97 -25.17 36.70
CA PRO A 56 -29.27 -25.34 36.11
C PRO A 56 -29.70 -24.15 35.27
N ALA A 57 -30.13 -24.34 34.04
CA ALA A 57 -31.47 -24.62 33.57
C ALA A 57 -32.50 -23.48 33.73
N LEU A 58 -32.92 -22.98 32.56
CA LEU A 58 -34.29 -22.55 32.24
C LEU A 58 -34.85 -21.27 32.88
N VAL A 59 -34.93 -20.22 32.07
CA VAL A 59 -36.21 -19.50 31.96
C VAL A 59 -36.53 -19.25 30.47
N LYS A 60 -37.53 -20.00 30.02
CA LYS A 60 -38.28 -19.78 28.79
C LYS A 60 -39.29 -18.63 29.01
N LYS A 61 -39.66 -17.99 27.90
CA LYS A 61 -40.85 -17.12 27.62
C LYS A 61 -40.49 -15.63 27.56
N ASN A 62 -40.59 -14.97 26.42
CA ASN A 62 -41.82 -14.67 25.74
C ASN A 62 -41.60 -14.31 24.27
N LEU A 63 -42.19 -15.11 23.44
CA LEU A 63 -42.55 -14.79 22.06
C LEU A 63 -43.69 -13.77 22.10
N LYS A 64 -43.53 -12.60 21.53
CA LYS A 64 -44.66 -11.79 21.11
C LYS A 64 -44.45 -11.32 19.67
N LYS A 65 -45.10 -12.09 18.85
CA LYS A 65 -45.51 -11.94 17.48
C LYS A 65 -46.27 -10.61 17.31
N LEU A 66 -45.82 -9.75 16.44
CA LEU A 66 -46.68 -8.77 15.79
C LEU A 66 -46.40 -8.79 14.29
N LYS A 67 -47.49 -9.04 13.59
CA LYS A 67 -47.65 -9.17 12.14
C LYS A 67 -47.57 -7.80 11.46
N PRO A 68 -47.37 -7.76 10.13
CA PRO A 68 -47.28 -6.54 9.35
C PRO A 68 -48.64 -5.99 9.04
N GLU A 69 -48.78 -4.67 9.07
CA GLU A 69 -49.93 -3.95 8.58
C GLU A 69 -49.58 -3.18 7.31
N GLU A 70 -50.24 -3.61 6.28
CA GLU A 70 -50.33 -3.00 4.95
C GLU A 70 -51.52 -2.03 5.01
N GLU A 71 -51.34 -0.77 4.70
CA GLU A 71 -52.40 0.15 4.28
C GLU A 71 -51.84 1.14 3.27
N LYS A 72 -52.13 0.88 2.00
CA LYS A 72 -53.21 1.43 1.14
C LYS A 72 -53.19 2.95 0.99
N GLN A 73 -52.79 3.29 -0.20
CA GLN A 73 -53.18 4.41 -1.08
C GLN A 73 -54.33 5.29 -0.58
N THR A 74 -54.12 6.61 -0.64
CA THR A 74 -55.15 7.50 -1.16
C THR A 74 -54.55 8.67 -1.91
N THR A 75 -54.91 8.72 -3.15
CA THR A 75 -54.87 9.83 -4.09
C THR A 75 -55.68 11.01 -3.60
N ALA A 76 -55.11 12.20 -3.63
CA ALA A 76 -55.89 13.42 -3.65
C ALA A 76 -55.28 14.42 -4.63
N GLN A 77 -55.86 14.49 -5.80
CA GLN A 77 -55.70 15.58 -6.74
C GLN A 77 -56.44 16.80 -6.20
N ALA A 78 -55.76 17.90 -6.05
CA ALA A 78 -56.43 19.21 -5.96
C ALA A 78 -55.92 20.10 -7.09
N ARG A 79 -56.79 20.23 -8.09
CA ARG A 79 -56.73 21.25 -9.13
C ARG A 79 -57.03 22.61 -8.49
N VAL A 80 -56.13 23.56 -8.60
CA VAL A 80 -56.50 24.98 -8.52
C VAL A 80 -56.06 25.67 -9.83
N LYS A 81 -57.08 26.01 -10.62
CA LYS A 81 -57.00 26.95 -11.73
C LYS A 81 -57.18 28.36 -11.17
N THR A 82 -56.35 29.30 -11.52
CA THR A 82 -56.58 30.74 -11.71
C THR A 82 -55.20 31.31 -12.07
N GLY A 83 -54.93 32.01 -13.06
CA GLY A 83 -55.59 33.08 -13.78
C GLY A 83 -54.48 33.84 -14.46
N LEU A 84 -54.60 33.97 -15.70
CA LEU A 84 -53.76 34.70 -16.67
C LEU A 84 -53.49 36.16 -16.25
N LYS A 85 -52.23 36.61 -16.21
CA LYS A 85 -51.87 37.96 -16.65
C LYS A 85 -50.56 37.95 -17.41
N LYS A 86 -50.68 38.16 -18.71
CA LYS A 86 -49.56 38.48 -19.60
C LYS A 86 -49.08 39.89 -19.28
N THR A 87 -47.84 40.03 -18.86
CA THR A 87 -47.08 41.26 -19.03
C THR A 87 -45.80 40.89 -19.78
N ALA A 88 -45.79 41.35 -21.03
CA ALA A 88 -44.62 41.24 -21.88
C ALA A 88 -43.57 42.23 -21.37
N LEU A 89 -42.48 41.72 -20.79
CA LEU A 89 -41.24 42.46 -20.63
C LEU A 89 -40.20 41.80 -21.52
N LYS A 90 -39.87 42.57 -22.56
CA LYS A 90 -38.83 42.29 -23.52
C LYS A 90 -37.45 42.40 -22.83
N GLY A 91 -37.08 41.35 -22.11
CA GLY A 91 -35.75 41.18 -21.51
C GLY A 91 -34.87 40.46 -22.49
N LYS A 92 -33.83 41.13 -22.91
CA LYS A 92 -32.70 40.63 -23.70
C LYS A 92 -32.11 39.42 -22.96
N VAL A 93 -32.39 38.21 -23.46
CA VAL A 93 -31.77 37.01 -22.98
C VAL A 93 -30.32 37.02 -23.44
N GLU A 94 -29.42 37.47 -22.58
CA GLU A 94 -28.04 37.12 -22.69
C GLU A 94 -27.96 35.59 -22.50
N LYS A 95 -27.68 34.90 -23.60
CA LYS A 95 -27.28 33.49 -23.55
C LYS A 95 -25.96 33.41 -22.79
N ASN A 96 -26.03 33.20 -21.50
CA ASN A 96 -24.90 32.60 -20.78
C ASN A 96 -24.69 31.24 -21.44
N PRO A 97 -23.55 30.98 -22.11
CA PRO A 97 -23.24 29.65 -22.56
C PRO A 97 -23.18 28.79 -21.29
N ALA A 98 -23.97 27.70 -21.26
CA ALA A 98 -23.81 26.66 -20.28
C ALA A 98 -22.30 26.34 -20.15
N PRO A 99 -21.78 26.09 -18.95
CA PRO A 99 -20.39 25.64 -18.80
C PRO A 99 -20.27 24.32 -19.56
N THR A 100 -19.84 24.42 -20.82
CA THR A 100 -19.33 23.27 -21.54
C THR A 100 -18.21 22.70 -20.67
N GLU A 101 -18.34 21.44 -20.27
CA GLU A 101 -17.27 20.61 -19.73
C GLU A 101 -16.11 20.54 -20.75
N LYS A 102 -15.40 21.64 -20.93
CA LYS A 102 -14.03 21.60 -21.40
C LYS A 102 -13.26 21.00 -20.27
N GLY A 103 -13.14 19.66 -20.28
CA GLY A 103 -12.11 18.98 -19.55
C GLY A 103 -10.83 19.77 -19.79
N MET A 104 -10.34 20.47 -18.76
CA MET A 104 -9.13 21.28 -18.85
C MET A 104 -8.02 20.34 -19.26
N ALA A 105 -7.69 20.37 -20.56
CA ALA A 105 -6.52 19.68 -21.07
C ALA A 105 -5.32 20.23 -20.28
N LEU A 106 -4.72 19.38 -19.43
CA LEU A 106 -3.55 19.74 -18.64
C LEU A 106 -2.48 20.26 -19.59
N SER A 107 -1.89 21.41 -19.29
CA SER A 107 -0.78 21.93 -20.07
C SER A 107 0.32 20.88 -20.22
N ALA A 108 1.05 20.87 -21.31
CA ALA A 108 2.15 19.92 -21.52
C ALA A 108 3.17 19.95 -20.36
N ALA A 109 3.44 21.13 -19.80
CA ALA A 109 4.29 21.30 -18.64
C ALA A 109 3.73 20.61 -17.38
N HIS A 110 2.42 20.71 -17.14
CA HIS A 110 1.77 20.06 -16.00
C HIS A 110 1.76 18.53 -16.16
N LYS A 111 1.48 18.03 -17.36
CA LYS A 111 1.55 16.61 -17.69
C LYS A 111 2.97 16.07 -17.45
N LYS A 112 4.01 16.80 -17.86
CA LYS A 112 5.41 16.44 -17.61
C LYS A 112 5.72 16.37 -16.11
N ARG A 113 5.26 17.34 -15.30
CA ARG A 113 5.43 17.31 -13.83
C ARG A 113 4.73 16.12 -13.20
N TYR A 114 3.52 15.80 -13.65
CA TYR A 114 2.78 14.65 -13.16
C TYR A 114 3.54 13.33 -13.41
N GLN A 115 4.04 13.12 -14.63
CA GLN A 115 4.85 11.94 -14.95
C GLN A 115 6.15 11.91 -14.13
N HIS A 116 6.80 13.04 -13.97
CA HIS A 116 8.01 13.13 -13.15
C HIS A 116 7.74 12.76 -11.69
N ALA A 117 6.65 13.24 -11.10
CA ALA A 117 6.25 12.88 -9.74
C ALA A 117 6.02 11.37 -9.57
N LYS A 118 5.29 10.74 -10.51
CA LYS A 118 5.10 9.28 -10.52
C LYS A 118 6.44 8.54 -10.59
N THR A 119 7.28 8.89 -11.55
CA THR A 119 8.59 8.24 -11.74
C THR A 119 9.49 8.42 -10.51
N THR A 120 9.51 9.61 -9.91
CA THR A 120 10.31 9.89 -8.71
C THR A 120 9.85 9.01 -7.53
N ALA A 121 8.56 8.91 -7.28
CA ALA A 121 8.03 8.04 -6.22
C ALA A 121 8.39 6.56 -6.47
N MET A 122 8.22 6.09 -7.70
CA MET A 122 8.54 4.71 -8.07
C MET A 122 10.03 4.40 -7.91
N ASN A 123 10.93 5.30 -8.35
CA ASN A 123 12.37 5.11 -8.20
C ASN A 123 12.79 5.07 -6.72
N LYS A 124 12.19 5.94 -5.86
CA LYS A 124 12.40 5.89 -4.41
C LYS A 124 11.99 4.53 -3.82
N LEU A 125 10.87 3.96 -4.24
CA LEU A 125 10.39 2.66 -3.78
C LEU A 125 11.31 1.53 -4.23
N MET A 126 11.61 1.46 -5.53
CA MET A 126 12.40 0.39 -6.12
C MET A 126 13.83 0.31 -5.55
N SER A 127 14.40 1.45 -5.20
CA SER A 127 15.73 1.52 -4.58
C SER A 127 15.78 1.00 -3.13
N GLN A 128 14.63 0.67 -2.54
CA GLN A 128 14.57 0.10 -1.18
C GLN A 128 14.39 -1.43 -1.16
N ILE A 129 14.17 -2.07 -2.31
CA ILE A 129 14.01 -3.54 -2.39
C ILE A 129 15.20 -4.24 -1.73
N GLY A 130 14.92 -5.29 -0.96
CA GLY A 130 15.92 -6.06 -0.24
C GLY A 130 16.39 -5.45 1.08
N LYS A 131 15.92 -4.25 1.46
CA LYS A 131 16.18 -3.68 2.78
C LYS A 131 15.25 -4.30 3.82
N PRO A 132 15.74 -4.53 5.04
CA PRO A 132 14.96 -5.18 6.08
C PRO A 132 13.80 -4.30 6.57
N TYR A 133 12.73 -4.96 6.96
CA TYR A 133 11.63 -4.33 7.69
C TYR A 133 12.11 -3.79 9.04
N HIS A 134 11.68 -2.58 9.39
CA HIS A 134 11.88 -2.00 10.71
C HIS A 134 10.61 -1.29 11.18
N TRP A 135 10.07 -1.71 12.32
CA TRP A 135 8.87 -1.09 12.90
C TRP A 135 9.08 0.40 13.17
N GLY A 136 8.16 1.25 12.69
CA GLY A 136 8.27 2.71 12.82
C GLY A 136 9.29 3.36 11.89
N GLY A 137 10.06 2.59 11.15
CA GLY A 137 11.05 3.08 10.20
C GLY A 137 10.43 3.79 9.01
N SER A 138 11.07 4.87 8.55
CA SER A 138 10.59 5.69 7.43
C SER A 138 11.72 6.31 6.61
N SER A 139 12.93 5.77 6.71
CA SER A 139 14.09 6.26 5.97
C SER A 139 15.03 5.11 5.57
N PRO A 140 15.89 5.31 4.55
CA PRO A 140 16.91 4.32 4.18
C PRO A 140 17.89 3.96 5.30
N PHE A 141 18.04 4.82 6.30
CA PHE A 141 18.95 4.63 7.43
C PHE A 141 18.31 3.86 8.59
N THR A 142 17.02 4.13 8.84
CA THR A 142 16.28 3.49 9.95
C THR A 142 15.54 2.24 9.52
N GLY A 143 15.53 1.90 8.24
CA GLY A 143 14.64 0.88 7.67
C GLY A 143 13.21 1.40 7.49
N PHE A 144 12.30 0.52 7.13
CA PHE A 144 10.93 0.89 6.79
C PHE A 144 9.91 -0.11 7.36
N ASP A 145 8.83 0.41 7.95
CA ASP A 145 7.56 -0.33 7.99
C ASP A 145 6.76 -0.11 6.70
N CYS A 146 5.59 -0.74 6.57
CA CYS A 146 4.78 -0.66 5.36
C CYS A 146 4.37 0.78 5.03
N SER A 147 3.85 1.52 5.99
CA SER A 147 3.42 2.91 5.82
C SER A 147 4.59 3.90 5.75
N GLY A 148 5.71 3.60 6.41
CA GLY A 148 6.92 4.39 6.32
C GLY A 148 7.58 4.38 4.96
N LEU A 149 7.52 3.24 4.26
CA LEU A 149 7.97 3.12 2.89
C LEU A 149 7.15 4.02 1.95
N VAL A 150 5.82 4.00 2.10
CA VAL A 150 4.89 4.88 1.37
C VAL A 150 5.16 6.34 1.71
N TYR A 151 5.21 6.69 2.99
CA TYR A 151 5.52 8.05 3.44
C TYR A 151 6.80 8.59 2.81
N TYR A 152 7.89 7.82 2.86
CA TYR A 152 9.17 8.19 2.27
C TYR A 152 9.09 8.46 0.77
N ALA A 153 8.34 7.63 0.04
CA ALA A 153 8.25 7.76 -1.41
C ALA A 153 7.44 8.99 -1.86
N TYR A 154 6.36 9.32 -1.14
CA TYR A 154 5.37 10.29 -1.61
C TYR A 154 5.44 11.66 -0.94
N LYS A 155 5.97 11.81 0.27
CA LYS A 155 5.96 13.08 1.03
C LYS A 155 6.50 14.29 0.29
N ASP A 156 7.47 14.08 -0.60
CA ASP A 156 8.14 15.17 -1.32
C ASP A 156 7.54 15.42 -2.73
N VAL A 157 6.73 14.49 -3.23
CA VAL A 157 6.17 14.57 -4.59
C VAL A 157 4.73 15.06 -4.63
N VAL A 158 4.01 15.00 -3.50
CA VAL A 158 2.64 15.50 -3.39
C VAL A 158 2.52 16.65 -2.41
N LYS A 159 1.51 17.51 -2.60
CA LYS A 159 1.19 18.65 -1.71
C LYS A 159 0.46 18.20 -0.45
N ILE A 160 -0.34 17.13 -0.59
CA ILE A 160 -1.12 16.57 0.51
C ILE A 160 -0.17 15.97 1.56
N GLN A 161 -0.58 16.06 2.81
CA GLN A 161 0.17 15.45 3.90
C GLN A 161 -0.09 13.95 3.93
N ILE A 162 0.95 13.15 3.69
CA ILE A 162 0.87 11.68 3.78
C ILE A 162 0.94 11.27 5.26
N PRO A 163 -0.07 10.59 5.80
CA PRO A 163 -0.07 10.12 7.18
C PRO A 163 0.99 9.03 7.44
N ARG A 164 1.20 8.68 8.71
CA ARG A 164 2.21 7.68 9.10
C ARG A 164 1.64 6.27 9.30
N THR A 165 0.34 6.08 9.30
CA THR A 165 -0.29 4.77 9.47
C THR A 165 -1.08 4.34 8.25
N ALA A 166 -1.14 3.04 7.99
CA ALA A 166 -1.92 2.48 6.88
C ALA A 166 -3.41 2.84 7.00
N ASN A 167 -3.95 2.81 8.23
CA ASN A 167 -5.35 3.14 8.46
C ASN A 167 -5.69 4.60 8.13
N GLU A 168 -4.84 5.56 8.52
CA GLU A 168 -5.02 6.97 8.19
C GLU A 168 -4.86 7.21 6.68
N MET A 169 -3.89 6.55 6.03
CA MET A 169 -3.74 6.62 4.58
C MET A 169 -4.98 6.10 3.84
N TYR A 170 -5.61 5.04 4.36
CA TYR A 170 -6.84 4.49 3.79
C TYR A 170 -8.02 5.49 3.87
N HIS A 171 -8.07 6.32 4.93
CA HIS A 171 -9.09 7.34 5.13
C HIS A 171 -8.71 8.73 4.59
N LEU A 172 -7.59 8.85 3.89
CA LEU A 172 -7.12 10.13 3.37
C LEU A 172 -8.12 10.72 2.37
N ARG A 173 -8.75 11.85 2.72
CA ARG A 173 -9.82 12.48 1.93
C ARG A 173 -9.34 13.02 0.58
N ASP A 174 -8.10 13.49 0.55
CA ASP A 174 -7.46 14.07 -0.64
C ASP A 174 -6.96 13.01 -1.63
N ALA A 175 -7.06 11.72 -1.28
CA ALA A 175 -6.71 10.61 -2.15
C ALA A 175 -7.98 10.00 -2.76
N ALA A 176 -8.02 9.91 -4.08
CA ALA A 176 -9.16 9.34 -4.79
C ALA A 176 -9.31 7.83 -4.50
N PRO A 177 -10.51 7.34 -4.15
CA PRO A 177 -10.76 5.90 -4.08
C PRO A 177 -10.71 5.29 -5.49
N ILE A 178 -10.03 4.16 -5.62
CA ILE A 178 -9.82 3.48 -6.91
C ILE A 178 -10.36 2.04 -6.82
N LYS A 179 -11.09 1.62 -7.85
CA LYS A 179 -11.51 0.21 -7.99
C LYS A 179 -10.32 -0.66 -8.34
N LYS A 180 -10.36 -1.93 -7.93
CA LYS A 180 -9.28 -2.90 -8.23
C LYS A 180 -8.99 -3.06 -9.72
N SER A 181 -10.03 -2.92 -10.57
CA SER A 181 -9.93 -2.97 -12.03
C SER A 181 -9.30 -1.72 -12.67
N GLU A 182 -9.21 -0.62 -11.93
CA GLU A 182 -8.73 0.69 -12.40
C GLU A 182 -7.34 1.04 -11.82
N LEU A 183 -6.67 0.05 -11.21
CA LEU A 183 -5.35 0.24 -10.60
C LEU A 183 -4.30 0.63 -11.63
N GLU A 184 -3.57 1.69 -11.34
CA GLU A 184 -2.40 2.13 -12.08
C GLU A 184 -1.14 2.14 -11.20
N SER A 185 0.01 2.02 -11.85
CA SER A 185 1.30 2.13 -11.15
C SER A 185 1.37 3.41 -10.32
N GLY A 186 1.69 3.27 -9.03
CA GLY A 186 1.72 4.35 -8.04
C GLY A 186 0.47 4.45 -7.18
N ASP A 187 -0.55 3.63 -7.38
CA ASP A 187 -1.71 3.57 -6.50
C ASP A 187 -1.35 2.82 -5.19
N LEU A 188 -1.90 3.29 -4.08
CA LEU A 188 -1.77 2.60 -2.80
C LEU A 188 -2.79 1.47 -2.74
N VAL A 189 -2.35 0.28 -2.37
CA VAL A 189 -3.20 -0.90 -2.14
C VAL A 189 -3.19 -1.25 -0.66
N PHE A 190 -4.38 -1.49 -0.10
CA PHE A 190 -4.59 -1.65 1.32
C PHE A 190 -5.12 -3.03 1.67
N PHE A 191 -4.65 -3.53 2.82
CA PHE A 191 -5.00 -4.84 3.32
C PHE A 191 -5.33 -4.78 4.81
N ARG A 192 -6.19 -5.69 5.26
CA ARG A 192 -6.54 -5.90 6.66
C ARG A 192 -6.11 -7.30 7.09
N ILE A 193 -4.90 -7.40 7.62
CA ILE A 193 -4.24 -8.67 7.96
C ILE A 193 -4.50 -9.07 9.41
N ASN A 194 -4.42 -8.10 10.32
CA ASN A 194 -4.52 -8.33 11.76
C ASN A 194 -5.84 -7.80 12.35
N ASN A 195 -6.80 -7.46 11.51
CA ASN A 195 -8.11 -6.88 11.90
C ASN A 195 -8.01 -5.58 12.73
N ARG A 196 -6.97 -4.79 12.51
CA ARG A 196 -6.75 -3.50 13.18
C ARG A 196 -7.23 -2.37 12.29
N GLY A 197 -8.36 -1.74 12.67
CA GLY A 197 -8.97 -0.68 11.89
C GLY A 197 -9.52 -1.14 10.54
N ALA A 198 -9.68 -0.23 9.60
CA ALA A 198 -10.13 -0.53 8.25
C ALA A 198 -9.01 -1.11 7.37
N ALA A 199 -7.77 -0.67 7.61
CA ALA A 199 -6.57 -1.20 6.94
C ALA A 199 -5.39 -1.16 7.92
N ASP A 200 -4.63 -2.24 7.99
CA ASP A 200 -3.44 -2.35 8.86
C ASP A 200 -2.15 -2.63 8.08
N HIS A 201 -2.26 -2.78 6.77
CA HIS A 201 -1.12 -2.92 5.88
C HIS A 201 -1.34 -2.17 4.57
N VAL A 202 -0.24 -1.68 3.99
CA VAL A 202 -0.26 -0.93 2.74
C VAL A 202 0.94 -1.29 1.87
N GLY A 203 0.71 -1.34 0.57
CA GLY A 203 1.74 -1.44 -0.46
C GLY A 203 1.49 -0.47 -1.60
N VAL A 204 2.38 -0.43 -2.58
CA VAL A 204 2.24 0.40 -3.77
C VAL A 204 2.18 -0.47 -5.02
N TYR A 205 1.13 -0.29 -5.79
CA TYR A 205 0.92 -1.01 -7.03
C TYR A 205 1.94 -0.61 -8.10
N LEU A 206 2.54 -1.59 -8.76
CA LEU A 206 3.57 -1.41 -9.77
C LEU A 206 3.05 -1.56 -11.20
N GLY A 207 1.86 -2.12 -11.36
CA GLY A 207 1.34 -2.62 -12.62
C GLY A 207 1.36 -4.14 -12.69
N GLU A 208 0.68 -4.72 -13.69
CA GLU A 208 0.68 -6.17 -13.97
C GLU A 208 0.31 -7.05 -12.77
N GLY A 209 -0.57 -6.57 -11.90
CA GLY A 209 -0.96 -7.31 -10.69
C GLY A 209 0.12 -7.40 -9.61
N LYS A 210 1.21 -6.64 -9.71
CA LYS A 210 2.32 -6.64 -8.76
C LYS A 210 2.28 -5.40 -7.87
N PHE A 211 2.76 -5.53 -6.63
CA PHE A 211 2.92 -4.39 -5.72
C PHE A 211 4.18 -4.55 -4.85
N ILE A 212 4.78 -3.43 -4.47
CA ILE A 212 5.91 -3.39 -3.55
C ILE A 212 5.42 -3.14 -2.13
N GLN A 213 6.02 -3.80 -1.16
CA GLN A 213 5.67 -3.69 0.26
C GLN A 213 6.86 -3.92 1.18
N SER A 214 6.77 -3.40 2.40
CA SER A 214 7.60 -3.79 3.55
C SER A 214 6.74 -4.65 4.47
N PRO A 215 6.92 -6.00 4.49
CA PRO A 215 5.88 -6.89 5.02
C PRO A 215 5.80 -6.92 6.54
N ARG A 216 6.89 -7.36 7.24
CA ARG A 216 6.93 -7.55 8.69
C ARG A 216 8.36 -7.79 9.18
N THR A 217 8.56 -7.75 10.48
CA THR A 217 9.83 -8.11 11.12
C THR A 217 10.36 -9.46 10.63
N GLY A 218 11.65 -9.51 10.30
CA GLY A 218 12.32 -10.70 9.76
C GLY A 218 12.09 -10.92 8.26
N SER A 219 11.54 -9.94 7.56
CA SER A 219 11.36 -9.98 6.11
C SER A 219 11.86 -8.69 5.47
N ASP A 220 12.28 -8.79 4.21
CA ASP A 220 12.76 -7.64 3.45
C ASP A 220 11.66 -7.02 2.60
N ILE A 221 11.88 -5.76 2.20
CA ILE A 221 11.05 -5.07 1.21
C ILE A 221 11.10 -5.86 -0.08
N ARG A 222 9.92 -6.21 -0.60
CA ARG A 222 9.79 -7.09 -1.76
C ARG A 222 8.59 -6.76 -2.63
N ILE A 223 8.58 -7.35 -3.82
CA ILE A 223 7.43 -7.35 -4.73
C ILE A 223 6.61 -8.61 -4.46
N SER A 224 5.29 -8.45 -4.37
CA SER A 224 4.29 -9.52 -4.24
C SER A 224 3.23 -9.38 -5.35
N LYS A 225 2.46 -10.45 -5.58
CA LYS A 225 1.38 -10.46 -6.58
C LYS A 225 0.03 -10.33 -5.89
N LEU A 226 -0.83 -9.43 -6.39
CA LEU A 226 -2.22 -9.29 -5.92
C LEU A 226 -3.09 -10.52 -6.22
N SER A 227 -2.64 -11.41 -7.10
CA SER A 227 -3.32 -12.65 -7.46
C SER A 227 -3.09 -13.79 -6.46
N GLU A 228 -2.16 -13.65 -5.53
CA GLU A 228 -1.95 -14.62 -4.45
C GLU A 228 -3.17 -14.61 -3.53
N ASP A 229 -3.71 -15.79 -3.18
CA ASP A 229 -4.95 -15.94 -2.39
C ASP A 229 -4.90 -15.14 -1.08
N TYR A 230 -3.77 -15.18 -0.38
CA TYR A 230 -3.54 -14.39 0.81
C TYR A 230 -3.82 -12.90 0.63
N TRP A 231 -3.35 -12.29 -0.47
CA TRP A 231 -3.56 -10.87 -0.73
C TRP A 231 -4.96 -10.56 -1.22
N GLN A 232 -5.61 -11.50 -1.91
CA GLN A 232 -6.99 -11.34 -2.33
C GLN A 232 -7.96 -11.34 -1.15
N GLU A 233 -7.77 -12.26 -0.19
CA GLU A 233 -8.60 -12.38 1.01
C GLU A 233 -8.50 -11.15 1.94
N HIS A 234 -7.30 -10.54 2.01
CA HIS A 234 -7.06 -9.41 2.90
C HIS A 234 -7.23 -8.04 2.25
N TYR A 235 -7.45 -7.99 0.93
CA TYR A 235 -7.59 -6.73 0.20
C TYR A 235 -8.86 -5.96 0.61
N VAL A 236 -8.69 -4.68 0.99
CA VAL A 236 -9.81 -3.82 1.42
C VAL A 236 -10.05 -2.62 0.51
N GLY A 237 -9.13 -2.27 -0.36
CA GLY A 237 -9.31 -1.16 -1.28
C GLY A 237 -8.02 -0.53 -1.77
N ALA A 238 -8.16 0.53 -2.56
CA ALA A 238 -7.04 1.30 -3.08
C ALA A 238 -7.30 2.80 -3.06
N ARG A 239 -6.22 3.60 -3.07
CA ARG A 239 -6.24 5.06 -3.13
C ARG A 239 -5.20 5.58 -4.10
N ARG A 240 -5.55 6.59 -4.88
CA ARG A 240 -4.63 7.33 -5.75
C ARG A 240 -4.24 8.63 -5.09
N VAL A 241 -2.99 8.74 -4.65
CA VAL A 241 -2.45 9.94 -3.99
C VAL A 241 -1.75 10.88 -4.97
N VAL A 242 -1.20 10.35 -6.07
CA VAL A 242 -0.57 11.15 -7.13
C VAL A 242 -1.59 11.41 -8.22
N THR A 243 -2.14 12.60 -8.23
CA THR A 243 -3.07 13.10 -9.25
C THR A 243 -2.55 14.43 -9.79
N PRO A 244 -3.06 14.90 -10.94
CA PRO A 244 -2.71 16.23 -11.42
C PRO A 244 -2.93 17.37 -10.42
N GLN A 245 -3.90 17.22 -9.51
CA GLN A 245 -4.23 18.22 -8.49
C GLN A 245 -3.31 18.12 -7.26
N THR A 246 -2.80 16.94 -6.93
CA THR A 246 -2.03 16.70 -5.70
C THR A 246 -0.53 16.84 -5.85
N ILE A 247 0.02 16.85 -7.06
CA ILE A 247 1.47 17.00 -7.30
C ILE A 247 1.99 18.38 -6.90
N ARG A 248 3.26 18.45 -6.49
CA ARG A 248 4.00 19.68 -6.21
C ARG A 248 4.47 20.39 -7.48
#